data_554ec623a95ad0d5cdb1e58a6727ffd4
#
_entry.id   554ec623a95ad0d5cdb1e58a6727ffd4
#
_cell.length_a   1.000
_cell.length_b   1.000
_cell.length_c   1.000
_cell.angle_alpha   90.00
_cell.angle_beta   90.00
_cell.angle_gamma   90.00
#
_symmetry.space_group_name_H-M   'P 1'
#
loop_
_entity.id
_entity.type
_entity.pdbx_description
1 polymer ?
#
loop_
_entity_poly.entity_id
_entity_poly.type
_entity_poly.pdbx_seq_one_letter_code
_entity_poly.pdbx_strand_id
1 'polypeptide(L)'
;MKHQKLETTPEISKRMSHVKLKRNGVETKLAKALWHTGFRYRLNYKKLPGSPDIVLTKYCIAVFVDGEFWHGKDFDYRKEKLKNNKKFWVEKIEENIFRDSRNDVLLKNMGWIPLHFWSKDVENNLDECIKEILEYVSYQTSGKTIE
;
A
#
# COMPACT_ATOMS: atom_id res chain seq x y z
N MET A 1 -11.82 -13.66 18.77
CA MET A 1 -10.80 -14.43 18.04
C MET A 1 -9.51 -14.41 18.84
N LYS A 2 -9.03 -15.56 19.25
CA LYS A 2 -7.77 -15.63 20.00
C LYS A 2 -6.61 -15.42 19.03
N HIS A 3 -5.79 -14.43 19.30
CA HIS A 3 -4.57 -14.23 18.53
C HIS A 3 -3.58 -15.33 18.87
N GLN A 4 -3.12 -16.02 17.85
CA GLN A 4 -2.10 -17.04 18.02
C GLN A 4 -0.78 -16.36 18.40
N LYS A 5 -0.20 -16.79 19.52
CA LYS A 5 1.06 -16.22 19.99
C LYS A 5 2.19 -16.67 19.08
N LEU A 6 2.86 -15.70 18.46
CA LEU A 6 4.00 -15.97 17.60
C LEU A 6 5.23 -16.34 18.39
N GLU A 7 5.95 -17.35 17.89
CA GLU A 7 7.30 -17.59 18.36
C GLU A 7 8.21 -16.58 17.66
N THR A 8 8.64 -15.57 18.41
CA THR A 8 9.54 -14.55 17.86
C THR A 8 10.87 -14.56 18.60
N THR A 9 11.95 -14.36 17.85
CA THR A 9 13.26 -14.08 18.42
C THR A 9 13.41 -12.57 18.56
N PRO A 10 14.29 -12.07 19.45
CA PRO A 10 14.56 -10.63 19.55
C PRO A 10 14.97 -10.01 18.22
N GLU A 11 15.68 -10.76 17.39
CA GLU A 11 16.13 -10.30 16.06
C GLU A 11 14.96 -10.10 15.09
N ILE A 12 13.99 -11.04 15.10
CA ILE A 12 12.80 -10.93 14.26
C ILE A 12 11.96 -9.74 14.69
N SER A 13 11.75 -9.58 15.99
CA SER A 13 10.99 -8.45 16.53
C SER A 13 11.61 -7.12 16.15
N LYS A 14 12.93 -7.00 16.27
CA LYS A 14 13.68 -5.79 15.90
C LYS A 14 13.55 -5.50 14.41
N ARG A 15 13.64 -6.53 13.56
CA ARG A 15 13.49 -6.41 12.11
C ARG A 15 12.12 -5.87 11.74
N MET A 16 11.06 -6.38 12.36
CA MET A 16 9.70 -5.94 12.10
C MET A 16 9.48 -4.49 12.50
N SER A 17 10.06 -4.05 13.61
CA SER A 17 10.02 -2.65 14.03
C SER A 17 10.69 -1.73 13.02
N HIS A 18 11.85 -2.13 12.48
CA HIS A 18 12.55 -1.36 11.45
C HIS A 18 11.73 -1.25 10.16
N VAL A 19 11.10 -2.34 9.73
CA VAL A 19 10.24 -2.36 8.53
C VAL A 19 9.10 -1.35 8.69
N LYS A 20 8.45 -1.34 9.85
CA LYS A 20 7.35 -0.41 10.12
C LYS A 20 7.78 1.05 10.08
N LEU A 21 8.90 1.38 10.73
CA LEU A 21 9.44 2.75 10.75
C LEU A 21 9.84 3.21 9.34
N LYS A 22 10.49 2.35 8.58
CA LYS A 22 10.90 2.64 7.22
C LYS A 22 9.71 2.91 6.32
N ARG A 23 8.64 2.12 6.46
CA ARG A 23 7.42 2.29 5.67
C ARG A 23 6.76 3.63 5.95
N ASN A 24 6.67 4.04 7.22
CA ASN A 24 6.10 5.34 7.59
C ASN A 24 6.87 6.50 6.98
N GLY A 25 8.21 6.41 6.95
CA GLY A 25 9.05 7.40 6.31
C GLY A 25 8.82 7.48 4.81
N VAL A 26 8.61 6.36 4.17
CA VAL A 26 8.34 6.26 2.73
C VAL A 26 7.00 6.91 2.39
N GLU A 27 5.95 6.64 3.17
CA GLU A 27 4.64 7.27 2.99
C GLU A 27 4.74 8.81 3.07
N THR A 28 5.49 9.30 4.03
CA THR A 28 5.72 10.74 4.20
C THR A 28 6.46 11.33 3.00
N LYS A 29 7.43 10.60 2.47
CA LYS A 29 8.19 11.03 1.28
C LYS A 29 7.27 11.20 0.08
N LEU A 30 6.38 10.25 -0.17
CA LEU A 30 5.41 10.32 -1.25
C LEU A 30 4.43 11.48 -1.03
N ALA A 31 3.92 11.64 0.18
CA ALA A 31 3.00 12.70 0.52
C ALA A 31 3.62 14.08 0.29
N LYS A 32 4.84 14.31 0.72
CA LYS A 32 5.54 15.56 0.51
C LYS A 32 5.74 15.86 -0.97
N ALA A 33 6.10 14.86 -1.76
CA ALA A 33 6.28 15.03 -3.20
C ALA A 33 4.97 15.43 -3.88
N LEU A 34 3.85 14.82 -3.48
CA LEU A 34 2.53 15.20 -3.99
C LEU A 34 2.16 16.63 -3.61
N TRP A 35 2.44 17.03 -2.37
CA TRP A 35 2.20 18.41 -1.92
C TRP A 35 2.97 19.41 -2.77
N HIS A 36 4.25 19.17 -3.01
CA HIS A 36 5.10 20.04 -3.82
C HIS A 36 4.67 20.09 -5.29
N THR A 37 4.01 19.02 -5.77
CA THR A 37 3.45 18.99 -7.12
C THR A 37 2.13 19.76 -7.23
N GLY A 38 1.59 20.22 -6.10
CA GLY A 38 0.38 21.02 -6.05
C GLY A 38 -0.87 20.30 -5.59
N PHE A 39 -0.75 19.03 -5.21
CA PHE A 39 -1.89 18.25 -4.74
C PHE A 39 -2.19 18.48 -3.28
N ARG A 40 -3.46 18.37 -2.94
CA ARG A 40 -3.94 18.33 -1.56
C ARG A 40 -4.58 16.98 -1.32
N TYR A 41 -4.40 16.44 -0.11
CA TYR A 41 -4.76 15.06 0.19
C TYR A 41 -5.12 14.91 1.66
N ARG A 42 -5.67 13.73 1.99
CA ARG A 42 -5.87 13.28 3.36
C ARG A 42 -5.02 12.05 3.58
N LEU A 43 -4.49 11.92 4.79
CA LEU A 43 -3.63 10.79 5.17
C LEU A 43 -4.41 9.78 6.01
N ASN A 44 -4.05 8.51 5.89
CA ASN A 44 -4.59 7.42 6.70
C ASN A 44 -6.11 7.45 6.76
N TYR A 45 -6.74 7.43 5.59
CA TYR A 45 -8.17 7.66 5.45
C TYR A 45 -8.97 6.40 5.74
N LYS A 46 -9.48 6.28 6.97
CA LYS A 46 -10.18 5.07 7.45
C LYS A 46 -11.60 4.93 6.92
N LYS A 47 -12.15 5.93 6.27
CA LYS A 47 -13.52 5.89 5.75
C LYS A 47 -13.67 5.10 4.46
N LEU A 48 -12.59 4.69 3.85
CA LEU A 48 -12.59 3.89 2.62
C LEU A 48 -12.06 2.48 2.88
N PRO A 49 -12.51 1.50 2.08
CA PRO A 49 -11.99 0.13 2.21
C PRO A 49 -10.47 0.10 2.12
N GLY A 50 -9.85 -0.64 3.03
CA GLY A 50 -8.40 -0.80 3.09
C GLY A 50 -7.65 0.33 3.77
N SER A 51 -8.32 1.38 4.21
CA SER A 51 -7.70 2.54 4.88
C SER A 51 -6.51 3.09 4.09
N PRO A 52 -6.75 3.68 2.91
CA PRO A 52 -5.66 4.19 2.07
C PRO A 52 -4.71 5.12 2.81
N ASP A 53 -3.43 5.03 2.49
CA ASP A 53 -2.41 5.87 3.12
C ASP A 53 -2.55 7.34 2.71
N ILE A 54 -2.89 7.57 1.46
CA ILE A 54 -3.08 8.92 0.91
C ILE A 54 -4.32 8.89 0.02
N VAL A 55 -5.23 9.84 0.19
CA VAL A 55 -6.37 9.97 -0.73
C VAL A 55 -6.38 11.36 -1.37
N LEU A 56 -6.56 11.37 -2.69
CA LEU A 56 -6.78 12.59 -3.45
C LEU A 56 -8.28 12.69 -3.68
N THR A 57 -8.99 13.29 -2.73
CA THR A 57 -10.46 13.31 -2.71
C THR A 57 -11.04 13.99 -3.95
N LYS A 58 -10.38 15.03 -4.44
CA LYS A 58 -10.82 15.75 -5.63
C LYS A 58 -10.89 14.85 -6.87
N TYR A 59 -10.02 13.85 -6.95
CA TYR A 59 -9.90 12.97 -8.11
C TYR A 59 -10.38 11.56 -7.86
N CYS A 60 -10.83 11.25 -6.64
CA CYS A 60 -11.23 9.91 -6.23
C CYS A 60 -10.12 8.88 -6.46
N ILE A 61 -8.91 9.22 -6.05
CA ILE A 61 -7.75 8.32 -6.13
C ILE A 61 -7.33 7.94 -4.72
N ALA A 62 -7.24 6.64 -4.47
CA ALA A 62 -6.80 6.08 -3.20
C ALA A 62 -5.41 5.45 -3.39
N VAL A 63 -4.41 5.97 -2.70
CA VAL A 63 -3.02 5.52 -2.84
C VAL A 63 -2.62 4.68 -1.63
N PHE A 64 -2.08 3.52 -1.91
CA PHE A 64 -1.54 2.61 -0.91
C PHE A 64 -0.04 2.46 -1.11
N VAL A 65 0.71 2.57 -0.03
CA VAL A 65 2.14 2.24 -0.03
C VAL A 65 2.29 0.90 0.68
N ASP A 66 2.56 -0.14 -0.09
CA ASP A 66 2.54 -1.52 0.39
C ASP A 66 3.95 -2.01 0.73
N GLY A 67 4.09 -2.57 1.93
CA GLY A 67 5.32 -3.26 2.31
C GLY A 67 5.41 -4.59 1.58
N GLU A 68 6.57 -4.88 0.99
CA GLU A 68 6.76 -6.06 0.13
C GLU A 68 6.48 -7.36 0.86
N PHE A 69 6.92 -7.46 2.11
CA PHE A 69 6.73 -8.68 2.89
C PHE A 69 5.25 -8.95 3.17
N TRP A 70 4.53 -7.94 3.70
CA TRP A 70 3.15 -8.11 4.17
C TRP A 70 2.14 -8.23 3.03
N HIS A 71 2.43 -7.64 1.87
CA HIS A 71 1.51 -7.63 0.73
C HIS A 71 1.92 -8.62 -0.36
N GLY A 72 2.91 -9.46 -0.08
CA GLY A 72 3.21 -10.62 -0.89
C GLY A 72 3.89 -10.36 -2.22
N LYS A 73 4.71 -9.28 -2.30
CA LYS A 73 5.52 -9.07 -3.50
C LYS A 73 6.44 -10.26 -3.71
N ASP A 74 6.42 -10.83 -4.91
CA ASP A 74 7.19 -12.04 -5.25
C ASP A 74 6.91 -13.19 -4.28
N PHE A 75 5.64 -13.38 -3.92
CA PHE A 75 5.23 -14.27 -2.85
C PHE A 75 5.71 -15.71 -3.04
N ASP A 76 5.56 -16.26 -4.24
CA ASP A 76 5.97 -17.65 -4.50
C ASP A 76 7.46 -17.87 -4.27
N TYR A 77 8.27 -16.88 -4.61
CA TYR A 77 9.71 -16.93 -4.35
C TYR A 77 10.01 -16.74 -2.87
N ARG A 78 9.39 -15.74 -2.23
CA ARG A 78 9.67 -15.39 -0.84
C ARG A 78 9.20 -16.44 0.16
N LYS A 79 8.11 -17.15 -0.11
CA LYS A 79 7.61 -18.16 0.83
C LYS A 79 8.59 -19.29 1.00
N GLU A 80 9.38 -19.62 -0.04
CA GLU A 80 10.44 -20.63 0.04
C GLU A 80 11.60 -20.19 0.93
N LYS A 81 11.73 -18.89 1.18
CA LYS A 81 12.78 -18.31 2.01
C LYS A 81 12.38 -18.14 3.47
N LEU A 82 11.11 -18.34 3.80
CA LEU A 82 10.64 -18.21 5.18
C LEU A 82 11.13 -19.39 6.00
N LYS A 83 11.78 -19.11 7.12
CA LYS A 83 12.39 -20.14 7.97
C LYS A 83 11.61 -20.38 9.26
N ASN A 84 11.32 -19.34 10.03
CA ASN A 84 10.61 -19.45 11.30
C ASN A 84 9.12 -19.15 11.11
N ASN A 85 8.26 -19.99 11.69
CA ASN A 85 6.81 -19.82 11.61
C ASN A 85 6.29 -19.69 10.18
N LYS A 86 6.90 -20.45 9.24
CA LYS A 86 6.56 -20.36 7.81
C LYS A 86 5.06 -20.46 7.55
N LYS A 87 4.39 -21.44 8.16
CA LYS A 87 2.95 -21.64 7.97
C LYS A 87 2.16 -20.39 8.40
N PHE A 88 2.50 -19.80 9.55
CA PHE A 88 1.85 -18.61 10.05
C PHE A 88 2.02 -17.44 9.07
N TRP A 89 3.25 -17.19 8.60
CA TRP A 89 3.52 -16.07 7.71
C TRP A 89 2.87 -16.26 6.35
N VAL A 90 2.88 -17.48 5.80
CA VAL A 90 2.23 -17.77 4.53
C VAL A 90 0.73 -17.48 4.61
N GLU A 91 0.06 -17.98 5.64
CA GLU A 91 -1.36 -17.75 5.83
C GLU A 91 -1.67 -16.26 5.98
N LYS A 92 -0.84 -15.53 6.75
CA LYS A 92 -1.03 -14.11 6.99
C LYS A 92 -0.87 -13.28 5.71
N ILE A 93 0.16 -13.60 4.92
CA ILE A 93 0.40 -12.91 3.65
C ILE A 93 -0.72 -13.20 2.66
N GLU A 94 -1.18 -14.45 2.57
CA GLU A 94 -2.29 -14.82 1.70
C GLU A 94 -3.58 -14.09 2.09
N GLU A 95 -3.86 -13.97 3.39
CA GLU A 95 -4.99 -13.19 3.88
C GLU A 95 -4.89 -11.73 3.45
N ASN A 96 -3.70 -11.15 3.55
CA ASN A 96 -3.47 -9.76 3.17
C ASN A 96 -3.68 -9.55 1.67
N ILE A 97 -3.15 -10.46 0.84
CA ILE A 97 -3.34 -10.41 -0.62
C ILE A 97 -4.83 -10.47 -0.97
N PHE A 98 -5.56 -11.41 -0.37
CA PHE A 98 -6.99 -11.56 -0.61
C PHE A 98 -7.76 -10.32 -0.19
N ARG A 99 -7.47 -9.79 1.00
CA ARG A 99 -8.12 -8.59 1.53
C ARG A 99 -7.86 -7.38 0.64
N ASP A 100 -6.62 -7.19 0.19
CA ASP A 100 -6.25 -6.09 -0.69
C ASP A 100 -7.03 -6.15 -2.00
N SER A 101 -7.13 -7.34 -2.60
CA SER A 101 -7.90 -7.53 -3.84
C SER A 101 -9.38 -7.21 -3.64
N ARG A 102 -9.96 -7.66 -2.53
CA ARG A 102 -11.36 -7.38 -2.21
C ARG A 102 -11.61 -5.89 -2.00
N ASN A 103 -10.71 -5.23 -1.27
CA ASN A 103 -10.81 -3.79 -1.01
C ASN A 103 -10.70 -2.99 -2.31
N ASP A 104 -9.84 -3.40 -3.24
CA ASP A 104 -9.70 -2.75 -4.53
C ASP A 104 -10.99 -2.83 -5.34
N VAL A 105 -11.65 -3.99 -5.34
CA VAL A 105 -12.94 -4.15 -6.03
C VAL A 105 -13.98 -3.23 -5.40
N LEU A 106 -14.04 -3.17 -4.07
CA LEU A 106 -14.97 -2.28 -3.37
C LEU A 106 -14.72 -0.81 -3.71
N LEU A 107 -13.47 -0.39 -3.74
CA LEU A 107 -13.09 0.98 -4.11
C LEU A 107 -13.52 1.31 -5.53
N LYS A 108 -13.25 0.42 -6.49
CA LYS A 108 -13.66 0.60 -7.88
C LYS A 108 -15.18 0.74 -8.01
N ASN A 109 -15.92 -0.08 -7.26
CA ASN A 109 -17.38 -0.01 -7.27
C ASN A 109 -17.92 1.30 -6.68
N MET A 110 -17.13 1.97 -5.84
CA MET A 110 -17.45 3.28 -5.28
C MET A 110 -17.02 4.45 -6.18
N GLY A 111 -16.41 4.16 -7.32
CA GLY A 111 -15.90 5.19 -8.23
C GLY A 111 -14.49 5.67 -7.92
N TRP A 112 -13.77 4.95 -7.08
CA TRP A 112 -12.40 5.28 -6.71
C TRP A 112 -11.41 4.46 -7.51
N ILE A 113 -10.23 5.02 -7.75
CA ILE A 113 -9.11 4.31 -8.38
C ILE A 113 -8.11 3.95 -7.29
N PRO A 114 -7.93 2.65 -6.98
CA PRO A 114 -6.89 2.24 -6.05
C PRO A 114 -5.54 2.14 -6.77
N LEU A 115 -4.53 2.77 -6.22
CA LEU A 115 -3.16 2.69 -6.73
C LEU A 115 -2.27 2.12 -5.64
N HIS A 116 -1.54 1.07 -5.96
CA HIS A 116 -0.63 0.41 -5.04
C HIS A 116 0.80 0.62 -5.50
N PHE A 117 1.64 1.12 -4.60
CA PHE A 117 3.07 1.27 -4.85
C PHE A 117 3.83 0.49 -3.80
N TRP A 118 4.81 -0.28 -4.24
CA TRP A 118 5.70 -0.94 -3.29
C TRP A 118 6.56 0.10 -2.59
N SER A 119 6.81 -0.07 -1.30
CA SER A 119 7.57 0.90 -0.52
C SER A 119 8.97 1.15 -1.10
N LYS A 120 9.62 0.12 -1.65
CA LYS A 120 10.93 0.27 -2.30
C LYS A 120 10.84 1.11 -3.56
N ASP A 121 9.75 1.01 -4.30
CA ASP A 121 9.56 1.82 -5.50
C ASP A 121 9.36 3.29 -5.14
N VAL A 122 8.62 3.58 -4.08
CA VAL A 122 8.48 4.95 -3.59
C VAL A 122 9.84 5.50 -3.13
N GLU A 123 10.62 4.67 -2.46
CA GLU A 123 11.94 5.07 -1.95
C GLU A 123 12.96 5.31 -3.07
N ASN A 124 12.99 4.44 -4.08
CA ASN A 124 14.02 4.45 -5.12
C ASN A 124 13.55 5.03 -6.46
N ASN A 125 12.25 5.06 -6.73
CA ASN A 125 11.69 5.50 -8.01
C ASN A 125 10.52 6.46 -7.77
N LEU A 126 10.71 7.43 -6.89
CA LEU A 126 9.66 8.37 -6.48
C LEU A 126 9.07 9.13 -7.68
N ASP A 127 9.92 9.60 -8.59
CA ASP A 127 9.47 10.36 -9.76
C ASP A 127 8.53 9.54 -10.66
N GLU A 128 8.82 8.24 -10.81
CA GLU A 128 7.96 7.35 -11.58
C GLU A 128 6.61 7.13 -10.88
N CYS A 129 6.60 7.06 -9.56
CA CYS A 129 5.36 6.95 -8.80
C CYS A 129 4.49 8.20 -8.98
N ILE A 130 5.09 9.38 -8.88
CA ILE A 130 4.40 10.65 -9.08
C ILE A 130 3.85 10.73 -10.52
N LYS A 131 4.64 10.34 -11.50
CA LYS A 131 4.24 10.33 -12.91
C LYS A 131 3.01 9.46 -13.13
N GLU A 132 2.98 8.28 -12.53
CA GLU A 132 1.84 7.36 -12.62
C GLU A 132 0.58 7.99 -11.99
N ILE A 133 0.72 8.62 -10.84
CA ILE A 133 -0.40 9.31 -10.19
C ILE A 133 -0.93 10.43 -11.09
N LEU A 134 -0.05 11.20 -11.71
CA LEU A 134 -0.43 12.27 -12.63
C LEU A 134 -1.20 11.74 -13.85
N GLU A 135 -0.84 10.57 -14.36
CA GLU A 135 -1.56 9.94 -15.46
C GLU A 135 -3.00 9.61 -15.04
N TYR A 136 -3.20 9.08 -13.84
CA TYR A 136 -4.56 8.78 -13.35
C TYR A 136 -5.35 10.04 -13.01
N VAL A 137 -4.69 11.10 -12.54
CA VAL A 137 -5.34 12.40 -12.35
C VAL A 137 -5.87 12.92 -13.67
N SER A 138 -5.05 12.84 -14.73
CA SER A 138 -5.46 13.24 -16.09
C SER A 138 -6.64 12.39 -16.57
N TYR A 139 -6.59 11.09 -16.34
CA TYR A 139 -7.66 10.17 -16.71
C TYR A 139 -8.96 10.54 -16.01
N GLN A 140 -8.94 10.77 -14.70
CA GLN A 140 -10.13 11.14 -13.94
C GLN A 140 -10.72 12.48 -14.38
N THR A 141 -9.86 13.42 -14.76
CA THR A 141 -10.29 14.72 -15.22
C THR A 141 -10.92 14.65 -16.63
N SER A 142 -10.28 13.89 -17.54
CA SER A 142 -10.73 13.76 -18.93
C SER A 142 -11.87 12.72 -19.08
N GLY A 143 -11.78 11.62 -18.34
CA GLY A 143 -12.74 10.53 -18.43
C GLY A 143 -14.16 10.93 -18.08
N LYS A 144 -14.33 11.91 -17.21
CA LYS A 144 -15.65 12.40 -16.83
C LYS A 144 -16.32 13.21 -17.93
N THR A 145 -15.57 13.64 -18.94
CA THR A 145 -16.12 14.41 -20.06
C THR A 145 -16.38 13.56 -21.29
N ILE A 146 -15.91 12.31 -21.32
CA ILE A 146 -16.02 11.42 -22.48
C ILE A 146 -17.31 10.57 -22.41
N GLU A 147 -17.84 10.35 -21.23
CA GLU A 147 -19.05 9.58 -21.07
C GLU A 147 -20.31 10.35 -21.42
#